data_ed3ccef6a9f6f7d020dc5f7d6dd5a69b
#
_entry.id   ed3ccef6a9f6f7d020dc5f7d6dd5a69b
#
_cell.length_a   1.000
_cell.length_b   1.000
_cell.length_c   1.000
_cell.angle_alpha   90.00
_cell.angle_beta   90.00
_cell.angle_gamma   90.00
#
_symmetry.space_group_name_H-M   'P 1'
#
loop_
_entity.id
_entity.type
_entity.pdbx_description
1 polymer ?
#
loop_
_entity_poly.entity_id
_entity_poly.type
_entity_poly.pdbx_seq_one_letter_code
_entity_poly.pdbx_strand_id
1 'polypeptide(L)'
;QTGKITLTDENGKATYELDLKPKASHFPTAAIAWGTSGATVQKDITALADVIRDDGFCDVSNLIFGKNAWEKFIANTSVQTALKQDGLRLGMLDPALKDKGGKYMGYIDIGANRYELWVYNASYNEFGKTAKIKYVDDNKVIFLPDVEDLDFRKMFGGIPTVKVDETFGQLIDGKIQIGN
;
A
#
# COMPACT_ATOMS: atom_id res chain seq x y z
N GLN A 1 -9.39 -1.36 3.68
CA GLN A 1 -8.89 -0.10 3.08
C GLN A 1 -10.04 0.52 2.32
N THR A 2 -10.47 1.70 2.74
CA THR A 2 -11.68 2.36 2.23
C THR A 2 -11.37 3.48 1.23
N GLY A 3 -10.07 3.80 1.04
CA GLY A 3 -9.62 4.95 0.24
C GLY A 3 -9.99 6.30 0.87
N LYS A 4 -10.33 6.29 2.16
CA LYS A 4 -10.64 7.48 2.94
C LYS A 4 -9.62 7.66 4.05
N ILE A 5 -9.23 8.91 4.26
CA ILE A 5 -8.38 9.33 5.38
C ILE A 5 -9.22 10.26 6.23
N THR A 6 -9.54 9.85 7.46
CA THR A 6 -10.32 10.64 8.40
C THR A 6 -9.43 11.08 9.55
N LEU A 7 -9.33 12.38 9.75
CA LEU A 7 -8.70 12.96 10.93
C LEU A 7 -9.78 13.23 11.98
N THR A 8 -9.54 12.79 13.21
CA THR A 8 -10.45 12.97 14.34
C THR A 8 -9.84 13.88 15.38
N ASP A 9 -10.68 14.60 16.08
CA ASP A 9 -10.29 15.38 17.26
C ASP A 9 -10.05 14.48 18.49
N GLU A 10 -9.71 15.08 19.63
CA GLU A 10 -9.45 14.39 20.90
C GLU A 10 -10.69 13.61 21.40
N ASN A 11 -11.89 13.99 20.97
CA ASN A 11 -13.14 13.34 21.30
C ASN A 11 -13.58 12.25 20.31
N GLY A 12 -12.74 11.98 19.29
CA GLY A 12 -13.03 10.99 18.26
C GLY A 12 -14.00 11.49 17.17
N LYS A 13 -14.36 12.79 17.15
CA LYS A 13 -15.19 13.37 16.12
C LYS A 13 -14.35 13.67 14.87
N ALA A 14 -14.84 13.26 13.71
CA ALA A 14 -14.19 13.56 12.43
C ALA A 14 -14.15 15.07 12.20
N THR A 15 -12.93 15.62 12.04
CA THR A 15 -12.67 17.03 11.74
C THR A 15 -12.37 17.27 10.29
N TYR A 16 -11.80 16.27 9.63
CA TYR A 16 -11.45 16.31 8.21
C TYR A 16 -11.54 14.90 7.61
N GLU A 17 -12.13 14.78 6.44
CA GLU A 17 -12.17 13.55 5.66
C GLU A 17 -11.66 13.82 4.25
N LEU A 18 -10.63 13.08 3.84
CA LEU A 18 -10.16 13.02 2.46
C LEU A 18 -10.66 11.71 1.85
N ASP A 19 -11.52 11.81 0.86
CA ASP A 19 -12.02 10.67 0.09
C ASP A 19 -11.31 10.64 -1.27
N LEU A 20 -10.44 9.64 -1.46
CA LEU A 20 -9.70 9.41 -2.70
C LEU A 20 -10.59 8.79 -3.81
N LYS A 21 -11.85 8.48 -3.50
CA LYS A 21 -12.85 7.91 -4.42
C LYS A 21 -12.31 6.75 -5.28
N PRO A 22 -11.68 5.75 -4.68
CA PRO A 22 -11.16 4.63 -5.45
C PRO A 22 -12.29 3.83 -6.10
N LYS A 23 -12.06 3.30 -7.29
CA LYS A 23 -12.99 2.40 -7.96
C LYS A 23 -13.02 1.03 -7.26
N ALA A 24 -14.14 0.31 -7.33
CA ALA A 24 -14.24 -1.05 -6.81
C ALA A 24 -13.25 -2.01 -7.49
N SER A 25 -12.92 -1.77 -8.75
CA SER A 25 -11.91 -2.52 -9.51
C SER A 25 -10.50 -2.46 -8.93
N HIS A 26 -10.20 -1.44 -8.09
CA HIS A 26 -8.90 -1.32 -7.42
C HIS A 26 -8.76 -2.27 -6.21
N PHE A 27 -9.85 -2.90 -5.78
CA PHE A 27 -9.88 -3.85 -4.65
C PHE A 27 -10.52 -5.17 -5.06
N PRO A 28 -10.02 -5.84 -6.11
CA PRO A 28 -10.62 -7.09 -6.55
C PRO A 28 -10.42 -8.18 -5.50
N THR A 29 -11.36 -9.12 -5.49
CA THR A 29 -11.19 -10.39 -4.79
C THR A 29 -10.95 -11.47 -5.84
N ALA A 30 -9.96 -12.33 -5.61
CA ALA A 30 -9.68 -13.44 -6.50
C ALA A 30 -10.95 -14.31 -6.68
N ALA A 31 -11.30 -14.65 -7.92
CA ALA A 31 -12.48 -15.45 -8.21
C ALA A 31 -12.41 -16.84 -7.57
N ILE A 32 -11.20 -17.40 -7.51
CA ILE A 32 -10.90 -18.64 -6.80
C ILE A 32 -9.84 -18.32 -5.75
N ALA A 33 -10.12 -18.60 -4.49
CA ALA A 33 -9.20 -18.31 -3.40
C ALA A 33 -7.85 -18.99 -3.63
N TRP A 34 -6.77 -18.23 -3.50
CA TRP A 34 -5.42 -18.77 -3.59
C TRP A 34 -5.22 -19.87 -2.52
N GLY A 35 -4.59 -20.97 -2.91
CA GLY A 35 -4.47 -22.15 -2.06
C GLY A 35 -5.54 -23.22 -2.30
N THR A 36 -6.54 -22.95 -3.16
CA THR A 36 -7.48 -23.97 -3.65
C THR A 36 -7.08 -24.44 -5.05
N SER A 37 -7.52 -25.66 -5.40
CA SER A 37 -7.29 -26.19 -6.74
C SER A 37 -7.96 -25.32 -7.80
N GLY A 38 -7.25 -25.08 -8.90
CA GLY A 38 -7.74 -24.24 -10.01
C GLY A 38 -7.51 -22.73 -9.84
N ALA A 39 -6.88 -22.28 -8.73
CA ALA A 39 -6.53 -20.87 -8.56
C ALA A 39 -5.47 -20.44 -9.59
N THR A 40 -5.75 -19.36 -10.32
CA THR A 40 -4.91 -18.81 -11.39
C THR A 40 -4.18 -17.56 -10.92
N VAL A 41 -3.26 -17.74 -9.98
CA VAL A 41 -2.55 -16.63 -9.29
C VAL A 41 -1.89 -15.66 -10.26
N GLN A 42 -1.18 -16.17 -11.27
CA GLN A 42 -0.50 -15.31 -12.26
C GLN A 42 -1.50 -14.49 -13.07
N LYS A 43 -2.65 -15.07 -13.43
CA LYS A 43 -3.70 -14.36 -14.17
C LYS A 43 -4.33 -13.26 -13.30
N ASP A 44 -4.57 -13.53 -12.03
CA ASP A 44 -5.10 -12.53 -11.08
C ASP A 44 -4.14 -11.35 -10.91
N ILE A 45 -2.82 -11.64 -10.83
CA ILE A 45 -1.79 -10.61 -10.76
C ILE A 45 -1.78 -9.74 -12.02
N THR A 46 -1.78 -10.37 -13.20
CA THR A 46 -1.80 -9.64 -14.48
C THR A 46 -3.05 -8.78 -14.60
N ALA A 47 -4.23 -9.31 -14.28
CA ALA A 47 -5.49 -8.58 -14.39
C ALA A 47 -5.52 -7.32 -13.51
N LEU A 48 -4.99 -7.39 -12.27
CA LEU A 48 -4.92 -6.21 -11.41
C LEU A 48 -3.82 -5.23 -11.85
N ALA A 49 -2.70 -5.72 -12.35
CA ALA A 49 -1.66 -4.87 -12.92
C ALA A 49 -2.16 -4.08 -14.13
N ASP A 50 -2.97 -4.70 -14.99
CA ASP A 50 -3.61 -4.03 -16.14
C ASP A 50 -4.58 -2.93 -15.67
N VAL A 51 -5.39 -3.18 -14.64
CA VAL A 51 -6.27 -2.15 -14.05
C VAL A 51 -5.48 -0.96 -13.54
N ILE A 52 -4.34 -1.19 -12.89
CA ILE A 52 -3.48 -0.11 -12.38
C ILE A 52 -2.85 0.66 -13.53
N ARG A 53 -2.41 -0.01 -14.59
CA ARG A 53 -1.89 0.63 -15.79
C ARG A 53 -2.93 1.50 -16.48
N ASP A 54 -4.14 0.97 -16.66
CA ASP A 54 -5.21 1.67 -17.37
C ASP A 54 -5.77 2.86 -16.59
N ASP A 55 -5.90 2.73 -15.28
CA ASP A 55 -6.48 3.77 -14.42
C ASP A 55 -5.43 4.72 -13.82
N GLY A 56 -4.21 4.22 -13.56
CA GLY A 56 -3.14 4.94 -12.88
C GLY A 56 -2.02 5.43 -13.80
N PHE A 57 -1.99 4.97 -15.07
CA PHE A 57 -0.93 5.29 -16.04
C PHE A 57 0.48 4.96 -15.53
N CYS A 58 0.61 3.93 -14.71
CA CYS A 58 1.86 3.47 -14.15
C CYS A 58 1.93 1.95 -14.14
N ASP A 59 3.14 1.39 -14.24
CA ASP A 59 3.35 -0.04 -14.16
C ASP A 59 3.60 -0.50 -12.72
N VAL A 60 3.11 -1.68 -12.40
CA VAL A 60 3.36 -2.31 -11.10
C VAL A 60 4.73 -2.96 -11.11
N SER A 61 5.56 -2.63 -10.14
CA SER A 61 6.87 -3.23 -9.94
C SER A 61 6.98 -4.05 -8.66
N ASN A 62 6.18 -3.72 -7.64
CA ASN A 62 6.29 -4.32 -6.33
C ASN A 62 4.99 -4.99 -5.88
N LEU A 63 5.09 -6.23 -5.38
CA LEU A 63 4.00 -6.97 -4.75
C LEU A 63 4.31 -7.19 -3.27
N ILE A 64 3.50 -6.62 -2.39
CA ILE A 64 3.66 -6.76 -0.94
C ILE A 64 2.60 -7.72 -0.42
N PHE A 65 3.04 -8.85 0.09
CA PHE A 65 2.19 -9.92 0.59
C PHE A 65 2.01 -9.85 2.10
N GLY A 66 0.78 -10.10 2.56
CA GLY A 66 0.54 -10.56 3.91
C GLY A 66 1.00 -12.01 4.09
N LYS A 67 1.16 -12.45 5.32
CA LYS A 67 1.73 -13.76 5.65
C LYS A 67 1.01 -14.94 4.96
N ASN A 68 -0.30 -15.01 5.12
CA ASN A 68 -1.10 -16.12 4.57
C ASN A 68 -1.19 -16.06 3.03
N ALA A 69 -1.25 -14.84 2.47
CA ALA A 69 -1.25 -14.66 1.03
C ALA A 69 0.04 -15.18 0.41
N TRP A 70 1.19 -14.93 1.07
CA TRP A 70 2.49 -15.45 0.65
C TRP A 70 2.55 -16.97 0.68
N GLU A 71 2.11 -17.60 1.77
CA GLU A 71 2.09 -19.04 1.91
C GLU A 71 1.26 -19.71 0.80
N LYS A 72 0.09 -19.13 0.49
CA LYS A 72 -0.78 -19.63 -0.59
C LYS A 72 -0.19 -19.38 -1.98
N PHE A 73 0.48 -18.24 -2.17
CA PHE A 73 1.17 -17.92 -3.42
C PHE A 73 2.25 -18.95 -3.72
N ILE A 74 3.15 -19.22 -2.79
CA ILE A 74 4.23 -20.20 -2.95
C ILE A 74 3.71 -21.63 -3.12
N ALA A 75 2.62 -21.99 -2.46
CA ALA A 75 2.02 -23.33 -2.58
C ALA A 75 1.28 -23.55 -3.90
N ASN A 76 1.03 -22.51 -4.69
CA ASN A 76 0.29 -22.62 -5.95
C ASN A 76 1.10 -23.35 -7.01
N THR A 77 0.47 -24.31 -7.72
CA THR A 77 1.14 -25.18 -8.70
C THR A 77 1.76 -24.40 -9.86
N SER A 78 1.11 -23.32 -10.34
CA SER A 78 1.65 -22.50 -11.43
C SER A 78 2.90 -21.73 -10.99
N VAL A 79 2.92 -21.24 -9.76
CA VAL A 79 4.07 -20.58 -9.15
C VAL A 79 5.22 -21.60 -8.94
N GLN A 80 4.90 -22.79 -8.46
CA GLN A 80 5.87 -23.89 -8.31
C GLN A 80 6.48 -24.29 -9.65
N THR A 81 5.70 -24.28 -10.73
CA THR A 81 6.19 -24.54 -12.07
C THR A 81 7.11 -23.43 -12.57
N ALA A 82 6.75 -22.18 -12.32
CA ALA A 82 7.60 -21.01 -12.65
C ALA A 82 8.95 -21.06 -11.88
N LEU A 83 8.94 -21.50 -10.62
CA LEU A 83 10.17 -21.73 -9.83
C LEU A 83 11.11 -22.73 -10.49
N LYS A 84 10.56 -23.82 -11.03
CA LYS A 84 11.34 -24.87 -11.71
C LYS A 84 11.88 -24.44 -13.07
N GLN A 85 11.25 -23.46 -13.71
CA GLN A 85 11.60 -22.95 -15.03
C GLN A 85 12.45 -21.68 -14.99
N ASP A 86 13.06 -21.33 -13.87
CA ASP A 86 13.82 -20.10 -13.64
C ASP A 86 13.00 -18.79 -13.84
N GLY A 87 11.69 -18.87 -13.98
CA GLY A 87 10.81 -17.72 -14.10
C GLY A 87 10.50 -16.99 -12.77
N LEU A 88 10.81 -17.67 -11.66
CA LEU A 88 10.74 -17.09 -10.32
C LEU A 88 12.09 -17.33 -9.64
N ARG A 89 12.78 -16.27 -9.29
CA ARG A 89 13.97 -16.35 -8.46
C ARG A 89 13.66 -15.85 -7.07
N LEU A 90 13.65 -16.76 -6.12
CA LEU A 90 13.69 -16.41 -4.71
C LEU A 90 15.11 -15.95 -4.42
N GLY A 91 15.24 -14.64 -4.20
CA GLY A 91 16.53 -14.02 -3.98
C GLY A 91 17.23 -14.60 -2.77
N MET A 92 18.54 -14.72 -2.86
CA MET A 92 19.35 -14.78 -1.65
C MET A 92 19.09 -13.51 -0.87
N LEU A 93 18.64 -13.67 0.36
CA LEU A 93 18.34 -12.59 1.28
C LEU A 93 19.57 -11.69 1.42
N ASP A 94 19.50 -10.50 0.86
CA ASP A 94 20.44 -9.47 1.25
C ASP A 94 20.09 -9.04 2.68
N PRO A 95 20.98 -9.29 3.67
CA PRO A 95 20.71 -8.94 5.06
C PRO A 95 20.52 -7.44 5.28
N ALA A 96 20.93 -6.61 4.33
CA ALA A 96 20.81 -5.15 4.41
C ALA A 96 19.36 -4.64 4.28
N LEU A 97 18.44 -5.45 3.75
CA LEU A 97 17.03 -5.09 3.58
C LEU A 97 16.13 -5.45 4.77
N LYS A 98 16.69 -5.63 5.96
CA LYS A 98 15.94 -5.83 7.20
C LYS A 98 15.27 -4.55 7.71
N ASP A 99 14.75 -3.70 6.85
CA ASP A 99 14.18 -2.45 7.34
C ASP A 99 12.69 -2.62 7.68
N LYS A 100 12.40 -2.46 8.98
CA LYS A 100 11.05 -2.18 9.53
C LYS A 100 9.95 -3.21 9.24
N GLY A 101 10.27 -4.50 9.23
CA GLY A 101 9.26 -5.57 9.14
C GLY A 101 8.93 -6.03 7.72
N GLY A 102 9.50 -5.41 6.70
CA GLY A 102 9.47 -5.86 5.31
C GLY A 102 10.58 -6.85 5.01
N LYS A 103 10.29 -7.89 4.25
CA LYS A 103 11.24 -8.91 3.85
C LYS A 103 11.19 -9.10 2.35
N TYR A 104 12.30 -8.83 1.67
CA TYR A 104 12.43 -9.11 0.24
C TYR A 104 12.54 -10.62 0.01
N MET A 105 11.74 -11.15 -0.89
CA MET A 105 11.65 -12.58 -1.16
C MET A 105 12.20 -12.97 -2.54
N GLY A 106 12.45 -12.00 -3.40
CA GLY A 106 12.89 -12.22 -4.77
C GLY A 106 12.00 -11.55 -5.80
N TYR A 107 11.97 -12.07 -7.02
CA TYR A 107 11.13 -11.55 -8.08
C TYR A 107 10.48 -12.66 -8.89
N ILE A 108 9.40 -12.34 -9.58
CA ILE A 108 8.74 -13.21 -10.55
C ILE A 108 8.55 -12.47 -11.86
N ASP A 109 8.84 -13.16 -12.97
CA ASP A 109 8.53 -12.69 -14.32
C ASP A 109 7.19 -13.31 -14.76
N ILE A 110 6.20 -12.47 -15.06
CA ILE A 110 4.89 -12.89 -15.57
C ILE A 110 4.66 -12.15 -16.89
N GLY A 111 4.68 -12.90 -18.01
CA GLY A 111 4.63 -12.31 -19.33
C GLY A 111 5.86 -11.44 -19.59
N ALA A 112 5.64 -10.17 -19.92
CA ALA A 112 6.71 -9.20 -20.15
C ALA A 112 7.10 -8.39 -18.91
N ASN A 113 6.39 -8.56 -17.80
CA ASN A 113 6.55 -7.75 -16.61
C ASN A 113 7.30 -8.51 -15.52
N ARG A 114 8.20 -7.80 -14.82
CA ARG A 114 8.89 -8.27 -13.64
C ARG A 114 8.30 -7.66 -12.40
N TYR A 115 8.03 -8.48 -11.39
CA TYR A 115 7.49 -8.05 -10.10
C TYR A 115 8.43 -8.44 -8.98
N GLU A 116 8.82 -7.49 -8.16
CA GLU A 116 9.53 -7.73 -6.91
C GLU A 116 8.57 -8.22 -5.83
N LEU A 117 8.98 -9.23 -5.08
CA LEU A 117 8.15 -9.90 -4.09
C LEU A 117 8.61 -9.53 -2.69
N TRP A 118 7.70 -8.98 -1.91
CA TRP A 118 7.94 -8.55 -0.53
C TRP A 118 6.92 -9.19 0.40
N VAL A 119 7.34 -9.58 1.59
CA VAL A 119 6.42 -10.00 2.67
C VAL A 119 6.49 -8.98 3.80
N TYR A 120 5.35 -8.47 4.20
CA TYR A 120 5.27 -7.50 5.29
C TYR A 120 4.39 -8.03 6.43
N ASN A 121 4.99 -8.26 7.59
CA ASN A 121 4.33 -8.87 8.74
C ASN A 121 4.37 -8.00 10.00
N ALA A 122 4.67 -6.71 9.86
CA ALA A 122 4.71 -5.80 10.98
C ALA A 122 3.28 -5.44 11.47
N SER A 123 3.17 -5.16 12.74
CA SER A 123 1.94 -4.73 13.40
C SER A 123 2.21 -3.54 14.30
N TYR A 124 1.18 -2.78 14.58
CA TYR A 124 1.20 -1.66 15.50
C TYR A 124 0.06 -1.76 16.51
N ASN A 125 0.17 -1.04 17.61
CA ASN A 125 -0.90 -0.85 18.56
C ASN A 125 -1.40 0.60 18.44
N GLU A 126 -2.70 0.79 18.37
CA GLU A 126 -3.25 2.13 18.55
C GLU A 126 -3.05 2.60 20.00
N PHE A 127 -2.82 3.90 20.15
CA PHE A 127 -2.64 4.48 21.47
C PHE A 127 -3.85 4.18 22.37
N GLY A 128 -3.61 3.65 23.56
CA GLY A 128 -4.65 3.26 24.52
C GLY A 128 -5.36 1.93 24.23
N LYS A 129 -4.98 1.21 23.15
CA LYS A 129 -5.51 -0.11 22.84
C LYS A 129 -4.45 -1.20 22.95
N THR A 130 -4.83 -2.38 23.41
CA THR A 130 -3.95 -3.55 23.57
C THR A 130 -3.94 -4.44 22.31
N ALA A 131 -4.94 -4.28 21.43
CA ALA A 131 -5.06 -5.08 20.22
C ALA A 131 -3.98 -4.68 19.20
N LYS A 132 -3.28 -5.69 18.68
CA LYS A 132 -2.33 -5.50 17.56
C LYS A 132 -3.08 -5.44 16.25
N ILE A 133 -2.78 -4.42 15.47
CA ILE A 133 -3.32 -4.22 14.12
C ILE A 133 -2.17 -4.40 13.13
N LYS A 134 -2.37 -5.22 12.10
CA LYS A 134 -1.37 -5.40 11.05
C LYS A 134 -1.45 -4.26 10.04
N TYR A 135 -0.28 -3.81 9.57
CA TYR A 135 -0.23 -2.84 8.45
C TYR A 135 -0.76 -3.45 7.17
N VAL A 136 -0.43 -4.72 6.91
CA VAL A 136 -0.93 -5.50 5.77
C VAL A 136 -1.71 -6.68 6.33
N ASP A 137 -2.97 -6.83 5.93
CA ASP A 137 -3.79 -7.99 6.28
C ASP A 137 -3.15 -9.27 5.76
N ASP A 138 -3.17 -10.34 6.56
CA ASP A 138 -2.50 -11.60 6.24
C ASP A 138 -2.95 -12.23 4.92
N ASN A 139 -4.18 -11.97 4.49
CA ASN A 139 -4.77 -12.53 3.28
C ASN A 139 -4.78 -11.57 2.09
N LYS A 140 -4.10 -10.42 2.19
CA LYS A 140 -4.06 -9.41 1.13
C LYS A 140 -2.70 -9.34 0.44
N VAL A 141 -2.74 -8.87 -0.79
CA VAL A 141 -1.56 -8.46 -1.56
C VAL A 141 -1.75 -7.01 -1.98
N ILE A 142 -0.75 -6.19 -1.77
CA ILE A 142 -0.74 -4.79 -2.19
C ILE A 142 0.16 -4.69 -3.42
N PHE A 143 -0.35 -4.04 -4.44
CA PHE A 143 0.36 -3.76 -5.68
C PHE A 143 0.84 -2.31 -5.65
N LEU A 144 2.12 -2.11 -5.85
CA LEU A 144 2.71 -0.78 -5.87
C LEU A 144 3.53 -0.60 -7.15
N PRO A 145 3.36 0.54 -7.82
CA PRO A 145 4.27 0.96 -8.89
C PRO A 145 5.62 1.33 -8.30
N ASP A 146 6.59 1.58 -9.16
CA ASP A 146 7.88 2.10 -8.72
C ASP A 146 7.71 3.50 -8.11
N VAL A 147 8.55 3.82 -7.13
CA VAL A 147 8.48 5.12 -6.43
C VAL A 147 8.75 6.28 -7.41
N GLU A 148 9.54 6.02 -8.44
CA GLU A 148 9.84 7.01 -9.48
C GLU A 148 8.64 7.31 -10.37
N ASP A 149 7.72 6.36 -10.55
CA ASP A 149 6.48 6.53 -11.31
C ASP A 149 5.35 7.19 -10.50
N LEU A 150 5.51 7.25 -9.17
CA LEU A 150 4.57 7.89 -8.28
C LEU A 150 4.95 9.36 -8.08
N ASP A 151 4.20 10.28 -8.70
CA ASP A 151 4.35 11.73 -8.43
C ASP A 151 3.83 12.08 -7.01
N PHE A 152 4.47 11.52 -5.99
CA PHE A 152 4.18 11.84 -4.59
C PHE A 152 4.76 13.21 -4.24
N ARG A 153 3.92 14.23 -4.29
CA ARG A 153 4.26 15.57 -3.78
C ARG A 153 3.98 15.63 -2.30
N LYS A 154 5.02 15.68 -1.48
CA LYS A 154 4.87 16.05 -0.07
C LYS A 154 4.54 17.54 0.00
N MET A 155 3.28 17.86 0.23
CA MET A 155 2.86 19.24 0.51
C MET A 155 2.89 19.42 2.03
N PHE A 156 3.82 20.23 2.51
CA PHE A 156 3.81 20.72 3.89
C PHE A 156 3.00 22.01 3.90
N GLY A 157 1.76 21.93 4.34
CA GLY A 157 0.93 23.09 4.61
C GLY A 157 0.91 23.32 6.12
N GLY A 158 1.38 24.47 6.59
CA GLY A 158 1.03 24.95 7.91
C GLY A 158 -0.44 25.36 7.87
N ILE A 159 -1.28 24.81 8.74
CA ILE A 159 -2.60 25.38 9.01
C ILE A 159 -2.30 26.65 9.82
N PRO A 160 -2.53 27.85 9.28
CA PRO A 160 -2.37 29.06 10.07
C PRO A 160 -3.39 29.03 11.19
N THR A 161 -2.99 28.64 12.37
CA THR A 161 -3.78 28.83 13.58
C THR A 161 -3.68 30.30 13.93
N VAL A 162 -4.70 31.07 13.56
CA VAL A 162 -4.82 32.45 14.05
C VAL A 162 -5.29 32.34 15.51
N LYS A 163 -4.37 32.35 16.44
CA LYS A 163 -4.70 32.83 17.78
C LYS A 163 -4.93 34.33 17.63
N VAL A 164 -6.14 34.78 17.88
CA VAL A 164 -6.42 36.21 18.04
C VAL A 164 -5.76 36.61 19.36
N ASP A 165 -4.50 36.92 19.30
CA ASP A 165 -3.78 37.62 20.32
C ASP A 165 -3.51 39.01 19.73
N GLU A 166 -3.88 40.06 20.44
CA GLU A 166 -3.75 41.45 19.99
C GLU A 166 -2.32 41.80 19.55
N THR A 167 -1.34 40.96 19.91
CA THR A 167 0.09 41.16 19.63
C THR A 167 0.56 40.51 18.32
N PHE A 168 -0.19 39.57 17.72
CA PHE A 168 0.32 38.73 16.60
C PHE A 168 -0.37 38.92 15.25
N GLY A 169 -1.37 39.78 15.17
CA GLY A 169 -2.05 40.09 13.92
C GLY A 169 -3.37 39.33 13.72
N GLN A 170 -4.13 39.76 12.78
CA GLN A 170 -5.43 39.22 12.43
C GLN A 170 -5.48 38.81 10.96
N LEU A 171 -6.30 37.83 10.64
CA LEU A 171 -6.58 37.41 9.29
C LEU A 171 -7.64 38.37 8.71
N ILE A 172 -7.24 39.16 7.70
CA ILE A 172 -8.13 40.05 6.97
C ILE A 172 -8.10 39.64 5.51
N ASP A 173 -9.26 39.33 4.91
CA ASP A 173 -9.40 38.92 3.51
C ASP A 173 -8.46 37.76 3.10
N GLY A 174 -8.30 36.74 3.95
CA GLY A 174 -7.45 35.61 3.68
C GLY A 174 -5.94 35.89 3.71
N LYS A 175 -5.53 37.09 4.14
CA LYS A 175 -4.12 37.46 4.33
C LYS A 175 -3.83 37.68 5.80
N ILE A 176 -2.65 37.22 6.22
CA ILE A 176 -2.16 37.46 7.57
C ILE A 176 -1.52 38.85 7.59
N GLN A 177 -2.07 39.77 8.39
CA GLN A 177 -1.42 41.03 8.71
C GLN A 177 -0.76 40.90 10.08
N ILE A 178 0.56 41.14 10.13
CA ILE A 178 1.31 41.21 11.37
C ILE A 178 1.26 42.64 11.84
N GLY A 179 0.65 42.87 13.00
CA GLY A 179 0.67 44.19 13.65
C GLY A 179 2.08 44.49 14.16
N ASN A 180 2.47 45.77 14.05
CA ASN A 180 3.69 46.30 14.65
C ASN A 180 3.48 46.51 16.14
#